data_c3916bcdf38128baa7e26aadc4cb07d8
#
_entry.id   c3916bcdf38128baa7e26aadc4cb07d8
#
_cell.length_a   1.000
_cell.length_b   1.000
_cell.length_c   1.000
_cell.angle_alpha   90.00
_cell.angle_beta   90.00
_cell.angle_gamma   90.00
#
_symmetry.space_group_name_H-M   'P 1'
#
loop_
_entity.id
_entity.type
_entity.pdbx_description
1 polymer ?
#
loop_
_entity_poly.entity_id
_entity_poly.type
_entity_poly.pdbx_seq_one_letter_code
_entity_poly.pdbx_strand_id
1 'polypeptide(L)'
;MYIGNVGIFVKDLKGARRFFESCFGAKLLKSYNEPENNYYSDILELDHGAWLELMTKPEIVDAPKDPNRSGLAHVCFKADTRQQLDDIVARFKKDGYKIQYEPSNPEGAGEVRAVTFEDIVVEVNYTPAD
;
A
#
# COMPACT_ATOMS: atom_id res chain seq x y z
N MET A 1 22.05 -6.97 -7.37
CA MET A 1 20.63 -6.93 -7.77
C MET A 1 19.77 -6.54 -6.58
N TYR A 2 18.67 -5.87 -6.82
CA TYR A 2 17.73 -5.43 -5.80
C TYR A 2 16.32 -5.39 -6.41
N ILE A 3 15.30 -5.31 -5.57
CA ILE A 3 13.92 -5.19 -6.05
C ILE A 3 13.73 -3.77 -6.60
N GLY A 4 13.43 -3.66 -7.91
CA GLY A 4 13.20 -2.37 -8.57
C GLY A 4 11.84 -1.77 -8.24
N ASN A 5 10.80 -2.61 -8.27
CA ASN A 5 9.45 -2.23 -7.87
C ASN A 5 8.64 -3.45 -7.45
N VAL A 6 7.49 -3.18 -6.85
CA VAL A 6 6.45 -4.18 -6.59
C VAL A 6 5.24 -3.80 -7.44
N GLY A 7 4.79 -4.74 -8.28
CA GLY A 7 3.63 -4.55 -9.15
C GLY A 7 2.34 -5.00 -8.48
N ILE A 8 1.30 -4.17 -8.55
CA ILE A 8 -0.01 -4.44 -7.96
C ILE A 8 -1.08 -4.20 -9.01
N PHE A 9 -1.86 -5.23 -9.33
CA PHE A 9 -3.06 -5.04 -10.13
C PHE A 9 -4.17 -4.44 -9.27
N VAL A 10 -4.80 -3.39 -9.79
CA VAL A 10 -5.92 -2.71 -9.12
C VAL A 10 -7.05 -2.49 -10.12
N LYS A 11 -8.28 -2.50 -9.64
CA LYS A 11 -9.45 -2.18 -10.47
C LYS A 11 -9.60 -0.68 -10.67
N ASP A 12 -9.40 0.10 -9.62
CA ASP A 12 -9.47 1.55 -9.62
C ASP A 12 -8.07 2.17 -9.50
N LEU A 13 -7.45 2.45 -10.65
CA LEU A 13 -6.09 2.98 -10.68
C LEU A 13 -5.98 4.35 -10.02
N LYS A 14 -6.94 5.25 -10.28
CA LYS A 14 -6.92 6.61 -9.69
C LYS A 14 -7.11 6.56 -8.18
N GLY A 15 -8.03 5.72 -7.70
CA GLY A 15 -8.26 5.52 -6.28
C GLY A 15 -7.07 4.93 -5.57
N ALA A 16 -6.42 3.95 -6.18
CA ALA A 16 -5.20 3.33 -5.66
C ALA A 16 -4.07 4.35 -5.53
N ARG A 17 -3.85 5.15 -6.58
CA ARG A 17 -2.84 6.20 -6.54
C ARG A 17 -3.12 7.20 -5.42
N ARG A 18 -4.35 7.70 -5.30
CA ARG A 18 -4.73 8.63 -4.23
C ARG A 18 -4.49 8.03 -2.84
N PHE A 19 -4.77 6.74 -2.67
CA PHE A 19 -4.51 6.06 -1.41
C PHE A 19 -3.02 6.13 -1.02
N PHE A 20 -2.13 5.72 -1.93
CA PHE A 20 -0.69 5.73 -1.64
C PHE A 20 -0.12 7.15 -1.53
N GLU A 21 -0.60 8.09 -2.33
CA GLU A 21 -0.20 9.49 -2.22
C GLU A 21 -0.61 10.09 -0.88
N SER A 22 -1.86 9.90 -0.47
CA SER A 22 -2.39 10.54 0.74
C SER A 22 -1.95 9.86 2.04
N CYS A 23 -1.81 8.54 2.05
CA CYS A 23 -1.40 7.80 3.25
C CYS A 23 0.11 7.77 3.44
N PHE A 24 0.88 7.68 2.37
CA PHE A 24 2.31 7.39 2.43
C PHE A 24 3.19 8.44 1.75
N GLY A 25 2.61 9.50 1.22
CA GLY A 25 3.37 10.54 0.54
C GLY A 25 4.01 10.07 -0.77
N ALA A 26 3.50 9.01 -1.38
CA ALA A 26 4.01 8.52 -2.65
C ALA A 26 3.89 9.59 -3.73
N LYS A 27 4.86 9.62 -4.65
CA LYS A 27 4.92 10.59 -5.75
C LYS A 27 4.87 9.87 -7.08
N LEU A 28 4.01 10.35 -7.98
CA LEU A 28 3.95 9.82 -9.34
C LEU A 28 5.23 10.17 -10.10
N LEU A 29 5.97 9.14 -10.51
CA LEU A 29 7.13 9.30 -11.36
C LEU A 29 6.77 9.28 -12.83
N LYS A 30 5.94 8.33 -13.25
CA LYS A 30 5.63 8.09 -14.64
C LYS A 30 4.33 7.30 -14.77
N SER A 31 3.56 7.63 -15.81
CA SER A 31 2.41 6.86 -16.25
C SER A 31 2.68 6.23 -17.61
N TYR A 32 2.27 4.97 -17.76
CA TYR A 32 2.29 4.27 -19.03
C TYR A 32 0.86 4.02 -19.48
N ASN A 33 0.56 4.41 -20.72
CA ASN A 33 -0.75 4.20 -21.31
C ASN A 33 -0.56 3.42 -22.60
N GLU A 34 -1.16 2.24 -22.65
CA GLU A 34 -1.21 1.43 -23.87
C GLU A 34 -2.68 1.24 -24.29
N PRO A 35 -3.28 2.27 -24.94
CA PRO A 35 -4.71 2.23 -25.27
C PRO A 35 -5.09 1.05 -26.16
N GLU A 36 -4.18 0.59 -27.02
CA GLU A 36 -4.42 -0.56 -27.92
C GLU A 36 -4.69 -1.84 -27.14
N ASN A 37 -4.07 -1.98 -25.97
CA ASN A 37 -4.22 -3.13 -25.07
C ASN A 37 -5.11 -2.81 -23.87
N ASN A 38 -5.67 -1.58 -23.79
CA ASN A 38 -6.40 -1.08 -22.63
C ASN A 38 -5.62 -1.24 -21.31
N TYR A 39 -4.31 -1.15 -21.39
CA TYR A 39 -3.41 -1.31 -20.25
C TYR A 39 -2.92 0.06 -19.79
N TYR A 40 -2.98 0.27 -18.47
CA TYR A 40 -2.55 1.53 -17.83
C TYR A 40 -1.75 1.21 -16.58
N SER A 41 -0.69 1.97 -16.34
CA SER A 41 0.07 1.84 -15.10
C SER A 41 0.60 3.18 -14.63
N ASP A 42 0.77 3.29 -13.31
CA ASP A 42 1.41 4.42 -12.64
C ASP A 42 2.58 3.89 -11.82
N ILE A 43 3.76 4.48 -12.01
CA ILE A 43 4.93 4.23 -11.17
C ILE A 43 4.96 5.28 -10.08
N LEU A 44 4.92 4.86 -8.83
CA LEU A 44 4.98 5.71 -7.66
C LEU A 44 6.29 5.50 -6.92
N GLU A 45 6.92 6.60 -6.52
CA GLU A 45 8.11 6.58 -5.67
C GLU A 45 7.71 6.91 -4.24
N LEU A 46 8.25 6.13 -3.33
CA LEU A 46 8.16 6.35 -1.88
C LEU A 46 9.47 6.95 -1.38
N ASP A 47 9.46 7.44 -0.15
CA ASP A 47 10.67 7.87 0.51
C ASP A 47 11.70 6.73 0.55
N HIS A 48 12.97 7.07 0.56
CA HIS A 48 14.09 6.12 0.50
C HIS A 48 14.18 5.32 -0.82
N GLY A 49 13.45 5.74 -1.86
CA GLY A 49 13.63 5.25 -3.23
C GLY A 49 12.94 3.95 -3.59
N ALA A 50 12.05 3.45 -2.75
CA ALA A 50 11.22 2.29 -3.12
C ALA A 50 10.12 2.68 -4.10
N TRP A 51 9.82 1.80 -5.06
CA TRP A 51 8.81 2.07 -6.08
C TRP A 51 7.67 1.05 -6.03
N LEU A 52 6.46 1.54 -6.32
CA LEU A 52 5.28 0.72 -6.60
C LEU A 52 4.87 0.93 -8.05
N GLU A 53 4.48 -0.13 -8.73
CA GLU A 53 3.84 -0.04 -10.03
C GLU A 53 2.38 -0.47 -9.88
N LEU A 54 1.47 0.48 -10.02
CA LEU A 54 0.04 0.22 -9.99
C LEU A 54 -0.44 0.00 -11.42
N MET A 55 -1.12 -1.11 -11.69
CA MET A 55 -1.50 -1.50 -13.04
C MET A 55 -2.97 -1.86 -13.11
N THR A 56 -3.60 -1.54 -14.22
CA THR A 56 -4.98 -1.96 -14.48
C THR A 56 -5.21 -2.27 -15.95
N LYS A 57 -6.20 -3.09 -16.19
CA LYS A 57 -6.75 -3.42 -17.52
C LYS A 57 -8.19 -3.92 -17.32
N PRO A 58 -9.03 -3.97 -18.38
CA PRO A 58 -10.45 -4.34 -18.22
C PRO A 58 -10.69 -5.69 -17.57
N GLU A 59 -9.80 -6.65 -17.74
CA GLU A 59 -9.94 -8.02 -17.22
C GLU A 59 -9.69 -8.12 -15.72
N ILE A 60 -9.14 -7.07 -15.08
CA ILE A 60 -8.90 -7.08 -13.64
C ILE A 60 -10.22 -7.12 -12.89
N VAL A 61 -10.33 -8.06 -11.96
CA VAL A 61 -11.52 -8.28 -11.13
C VAL A 61 -11.18 -7.96 -9.69
N ASP A 62 -12.00 -7.11 -9.07
CA ASP A 62 -11.95 -6.88 -7.62
C ASP A 62 -12.92 -7.87 -6.97
N ALA A 63 -12.41 -9.01 -6.55
CA ALA A 63 -13.15 -10.07 -5.88
C ALA A 63 -12.51 -10.40 -4.53
N PRO A 64 -13.28 -10.94 -3.57
CA PRO A 64 -12.73 -11.39 -2.29
C PRO A 64 -11.53 -12.33 -2.51
N LYS A 65 -10.47 -12.11 -1.74
CA LYS A 65 -9.24 -12.88 -1.84
C LYS A 65 -9.14 -13.89 -0.70
N ASP A 66 -8.85 -15.15 -1.04
CA ASP A 66 -8.58 -16.16 -0.02
C ASP A 66 -7.27 -15.80 0.71
N PRO A 67 -7.30 -15.61 2.04
CA PRO A 67 -6.08 -15.27 2.79
C PRO A 67 -5.06 -16.40 2.82
N ASN A 68 -5.46 -17.62 2.50
CA ASN A 68 -4.60 -18.81 2.53
C ASN A 68 -4.02 -19.18 1.15
N ARG A 69 -4.18 -18.33 0.15
CA ARG A 69 -3.62 -18.55 -1.17
C ARG A 69 -2.11 -18.27 -1.18
N SER A 70 -1.39 -18.92 -2.09
CA SER A 70 0.00 -18.55 -2.38
C SER A 70 0.05 -17.22 -3.11
N GLY A 71 1.19 -16.52 -3.02
CA GLY A 71 1.43 -15.22 -3.63
C GLY A 71 1.72 -14.16 -2.58
N LEU A 72 1.74 -12.90 -3.01
CA LEU A 72 2.00 -11.80 -2.09
C LEU A 72 0.88 -11.70 -1.05
N ALA A 73 1.28 -11.64 0.23
CA ALA A 73 0.35 -11.54 1.35
C ALA A 73 0.00 -10.08 1.66
N HIS A 74 1.01 -9.20 1.66
CA HIS A 74 0.86 -7.80 2.02
C HIS A 74 1.98 -6.95 1.44
N VAL A 75 1.79 -5.63 1.52
CA VAL A 75 2.84 -4.64 1.32
C VAL A 75 3.13 -4.00 2.67
N CYS A 76 4.40 -4.01 3.09
CA CYS A 76 4.80 -3.45 4.38
C CYS A 76 5.55 -2.13 4.16
N PHE A 77 5.13 -1.10 4.89
CA PHE A 77 5.79 0.20 4.94
C PHE A 77 6.48 0.36 6.28
N LYS A 78 7.68 0.91 6.28
CA LYS A 78 8.38 1.24 7.51
C LYS A 78 8.21 2.73 7.79
N ALA A 79 7.62 3.06 8.94
CA ALA A 79 7.51 4.44 9.39
C ALA A 79 8.85 4.94 9.95
N ASP A 80 9.17 6.20 9.65
CA ASP A 80 10.39 6.82 10.17
C ASP A 80 10.25 7.24 11.62
N THR A 81 9.01 7.50 12.06
CA THR A 81 8.71 7.91 13.43
C THR A 81 7.49 7.15 13.96
N ARG A 82 7.39 7.05 15.29
CA ARG A 82 6.19 6.50 15.94
C ARG A 82 4.94 7.32 15.58
N GLN A 83 5.08 8.63 15.47
CA GLN A 83 3.96 9.50 15.13
C GLN A 83 3.39 9.17 13.75
N GLN A 84 4.25 8.88 12.77
CA GLN A 84 3.78 8.44 11.45
C GLN A 84 2.94 7.16 11.54
N LEU A 85 3.38 6.18 12.35
CA LEU A 85 2.61 4.97 12.58
C LEU A 85 1.25 5.28 13.22
N ASP A 86 1.24 6.11 14.26
CA ASP A 86 -0.01 6.47 14.96
C ASP A 86 -0.96 7.21 14.03
N ASP A 87 -0.46 8.09 13.17
CA ASP A 87 -1.27 8.82 12.18
C ASP A 87 -1.90 7.86 11.15
N ILE A 88 -1.17 6.85 10.72
CA ILE A 88 -1.70 5.82 9.82
C ILE A 88 -2.79 4.99 10.50
N VAL A 89 -2.60 4.60 11.75
CA VAL A 89 -3.63 3.88 12.50
C VAL A 89 -4.92 4.69 12.55
N ALA A 90 -4.81 5.97 12.91
CA ALA A 90 -5.95 6.88 12.94
C ALA A 90 -6.60 7.04 11.57
N ARG A 91 -5.80 7.16 10.51
CA ARG A 91 -6.28 7.28 9.14
C ARG A 91 -7.04 6.04 8.69
N PHE A 92 -6.51 4.86 8.95
CA PHE A 92 -7.18 3.61 8.60
C PHE A 92 -8.50 3.43 9.33
N LYS A 93 -8.56 3.81 10.61
CA LYS A 93 -9.81 3.79 11.38
C LYS A 93 -10.83 4.76 10.80
N LYS A 94 -10.41 5.97 10.47
CA LYS A 94 -11.28 7.01 9.87
C LYS A 94 -11.84 6.54 8.53
N ASP A 95 -11.03 5.89 7.71
CA ASP A 95 -11.43 5.40 6.39
C ASP A 95 -12.25 4.11 6.47
N GLY A 96 -12.43 3.54 7.65
CA GLY A 96 -13.24 2.35 7.88
C GLY A 96 -12.61 1.04 7.44
N TYR A 97 -11.29 0.98 7.27
CA TYR A 97 -10.60 -0.26 6.90
C TYR A 97 -10.58 -1.25 8.07
N LYS A 98 -10.64 -2.54 7.74
CA LYS A 98 -10.58 -3.60 8.72
C LYS A 98 -9.17 -3.74 9.28
N ILE A 99 -8.98 -3.33 10.52
CA ILE A 99 -7.72 -3.49 11.24
C ILE A 99 -7.65 -4.88 11.84
N GLN A 100 -6.63 -5.64 11.44
CA GLN A 100 -6.40 -7.00 11.94
C GLN A 100 -5.62 -6.96 13.26
N TYR A 101 -4.66 -6.05 13.36
CA TYR A 101 -3.99 -5.72 14.63
C TYR A 101 -3.39 -4.33 14.57
N GLU A 102 -3.15 -3.75 15.74
CA GLU A 102 -2.60 -2.43 15.92
C GLU A 102 -1.64 -2.39 17.13
N PRO A 103 -0.83 -1.33 17.28
CA PRO A 103 0.08 -1.25 18.41
C PRO A 103 -0.66 -1.32 19.75
N SER A 104 -0.14 -2.15 20.66
CA SER A 104 -0.67 -2.29 22.02
C SER A 104 -0.02 -1.33 23.01
N ASN A 105 1.17 -0.81 22.67
CA ASN A 105 1.92 0.12 23.52
C ASN A 105 1.75 1.54 22.99
N PRO A 106 1.72 2.57 23.88
CA PRO A 106 1.56 3.96 23.47
C PRO A 106 2.79 4.55 22.78
N GLU A 107 3.95 3.94 22.97
CA GLU A 107 5.22 4.41 22.41
C GLU A 107 6.15 3.25 22.10
N GLY A 108 7.27 3.53 21.43
CA GLY A 108 8.24 2.52 21.05
C GLY A 108 7.87 1.80 19.77
N ALA A 109 8.33 0.57 19.61
CA ALA A 109 8.05 -0.25 18.45
C ALA A 109 6.56 -0.59 18.35
N GLY A 110 6.06 -0.69 17.13
CA GLY A 110 4.66 -1.08 16.90
C GLY A 110 4.40 -1.41 15.44
N GLU A 111 3.26 -2.01 15.20
CA GLU A 111 2.83 -2.40 13.86
C GLU A 111 1.31 -2.33 13.76
N VAL A 112 0.82 -1.90 12.61
CA VAL A 112 -0.58 -2.00 12.21
C VAL A 112 -0.68 -2.85 10.95
N ARG A 113 -1.70 -3.68 10.88
CA ARG A 113 -2.04 -4.43 9.68
C ARG A 113 -3.51 -4.25 9.39
N ALA A 114 -3.82 -3.84 8.17
CA ALA A 114 -5.19 -3.56 7.78
C ALA A 114 -5.49 -4.14 6.39
N VAL A 115 -6.73 -4.56 6.19
CA VAL A 115 -7.28 -4.87 4.87
C VAL A 115 -7.81 -3.56 4.31
N THR A 116 -7.15 -3.06 3.26
CA THR A 116 -7.46 -1.76 2.68
C THR A 116 -8.32 -1.87 1.43
N PHE A 117 -8.26 -0.87 0.56
CA PHE A 117 -9.03 -0.87 -0.68
C PHE A 117 -8.74 -2.15 -1.50
N GLU A 118 -9.76 -2.67 -2.17
CA GLU A 118 -9.68 -3.88 -3.01
C GLU A 118 -9.04 -5.09 -2.30
N ASP A 119 -9.26 -5.21 -0.97
CA ASP A 119 -8.70 -6.28 -0.13
C ASP A 119 -7.16 -6.37 -0.15
N ILE A 120 -6.49 -5.27 -0.49
CA ILE A 120 -5.03 -5.20 -0.40
C ILE A 120 -4.63 -5.04 1.06
N VAL A 121 -3.86 -5.99 1.56
CA VAL A 121 -3.39 -5.97 2.94
C VAL A 121 -2.14 -5.09 3.02
N VAL A 122 -2.19 -4.11 3.92
CA VAL A 122 -1.10 -3.18 4.16
C VAL A 122 -0.66 -3.29 5.62
N GLU A 123 0.65 -3.39 5.82
CA GLU A 123 1.28 -3.30 7.12
C GLU A 123 2.09 -2.01 7.21
N VAL A 124 2.09 -1.40 8.37
CA VAL A 124 3.03 -0.31 8.68
C VAL A 124 3.66 -0.61 10.03
N ASN A 125 4.97 -0.58 10.09
CA ASN A 125 5.68 -0.79 11.34
C ASN A 125 6.65 0.36 11.63
N TYR A 126 6.96 0.50 12.91
CA TYR A 126 7.99 1.39 13.40
C TYR A 126 8.85 0.65 14.41
N THR A 127 10.15 0.83 14.31
CA THR A 127 11.10 0.34 15.30
C THR A 127 12.04 1.50 15.65
N PRO A 128 12.18 1.85 16.93
CA PRO A 128 13.13 2.89 17.32
C PRO A 128 14.54 2.57 16.84
N ALA A 129 15.30 3.59 16.47
CA ALA A 129 16.73 3.44 16.20
C ALA A 129 17.45 3.08 17.49
N ASP A 130 18.43 2.21 17.38
CA ASP A 130 19.28 1.83 18.52
C ASP A 130 20.24 2.97 18.92
#